data_f4c3f0fe2d1fd0c81c31b6da8a682182
#
_entry.id   f4c3f0fe2d1fd0c81c31b6da8a682182
#
_cell.length_a   1.000
_cell.length_b   1.000
_cell.length_c   1.000
_cell.angle_alpha   90.00
_cell.angle_beta   90.00
_cell.angle_gamma   90.00
#
_symmetry.space_group_name_H-M   'P 1'
#
loop_
_entity.id
_entity.type
_entity.pdbx_description
1 polymer ?
#
loop_
_entity_poly.entity_id
_entity_poly.type
_entity_poly.pdbx_seq_one_letter_code
_entity_poly.pdbx_strand_id
1 'polypeptide(L)'
;PVNAGFAEYELKMGSIQTILANTARHGTGLDQVTASLEELNTYADKTIYNFGDMTKNIGLFTNAGIKVDDAASMIKGFSNAAAASGTSAQGAAGAAYQLSQALSAGTIRLMDWRSLTNVGMGNKNMQTGLIEIADAMGTLEANTITAEEVQGDFNGSLEKNWLSADVMSSYLKIMAG
;
A
#
# COMPACT_ATOMS: atom_id res chain seq x y z
N PRO A 1 -14.76 20.65 -16.83
CA PRO A 1 -15.90 20.68 -16.12
C PRO A 1 -16.89 19.57 -16.21
N VAL A 2 -17.95 19.63 -17.03
CA VAL A 2 -18.99 18.59 -17.00
C VAL A 2 -18.43 17.21 -17.37
N ASN A 3 -17.56 17.16 -18.38
CA ASN A 3 -16.96 15.89 -18.83
C ASN A 3 -16.02 15.30 -17.80
N ALA A 4 -15.28 16.12 -17.07
CA ALA A 4 -14.38 15.64 -16.02
C ALA A 4 -15.16 15.02 -14.86
N GLY A 5 -16.25 15.67 -14.41
CA GLY A 5 -17.10 15.15 -13.35
C GLY A 5 -17.79 13.85 -13.74
N PHE A 6 -18.22 13.73 -14.99
CA PHE A 6 -18.84 12.51 -15.49
C PHE A 6 -17.84 11.35 -15.55
N ALA A 7 -16.62 11.61 -16.01
CA ALA A 7 -15.57 10.61 -16.08
C ALA A 7 -15.20 10.08 -14.69
N GLU A 8 -15.12 10.97 -13.68
CA GLU A 8 -14.86 10.57 -12.29
C GLU A 8 -16.01 9.72 -11.74
N TYR A 9 -17.26 10.07 -12.05
CA TYR A 9 -18.42 9.31 -11.64
C TYR A 9 -18.39 7.90 -12.22
N GLU A 10 -18.13 7.77 -13.51
CA GLU A 10 -18.02 6.45 -14.16
C GLU A 10 -16.89 5.61 -13.57
N LEU A 11 -15.74 6.22 -13.32
CA LEU A 11 -14.60 5.56 -12.70
C LEU A 11 -14.97 5.06 -11.31
N LYS A 12 -15.64 5.89 -10.52
CA LYS A 12 -16.09 5.53 -9.17
C LYS A 12 -17.05 4.34 -9.20
N MET A 13 -18.01 4.35 -10.09
CA MET A 13 -18.99 3.25 -10.21
C MET A 13 -18.34 1.95 -10.63
N GLY A 14 -17.44 1.99 -11.62
CA GLY A 14 -16.69 0.82 -12.05
C GLY A 14 -15.80 0.27 -10.94
N SER A 15 -15.13 1.14 -10.21
CA SER A 15 -14.26 0.76 -9.10
C SER A 15 -15.03 0.14 -7.95
N ILE A 16 -16.21 0.67 -7.62
CA ILE A 16 -17.09 0.10 -6.57
C ILE A 16 -17.44 -1.34 -6.92
N GLN A 17 -17.83 -1.61 -8.17
CA GLN A 17 -18.20 -2.96 -8.60
C GLN A 17 -17.01 -3.92 -8.49
N THR A 18 -15.83 -3.48 -8.90
CA THR A 18 -14.61 -4.28 -8.82
C THR A 18 -14.24 -4.58 -7.37
N ILE A 19 -14.29 -3.58 -6.51
CA ILE A 19 -13.95 -3.73 -5.10
C ILE A 19 -14.95 -4.66 -4.40
N LEU A 20 -16.25 -4.52 -4.70
CA LEU A 20 -17.27 -5.40 -4.15
C LEU A 20 -17.01 -6.86 -4.53
N ALA A 21 -16.70 -7.10 -5.81
CA ALA A 21 -16.38 -8.45 -6.28
C ALA A 21 -15.17 -9.03 -5.56
N ASN A 22 -14.13 -8.22 -5.39
CA ASN A 22 -12.88 -8.66 -4.76
C ASN A 22 -13.04 -8.94 -3.26
N THR A 23 -13.97 -8.25 -2.60
CA THR A 23 -14.12 -8.33 -1.13
C THR A 23 -15.38 -9.08 -0.69
N ALA A 24 -16.11 -9.68 -1.62
CA ALA A 24 -17.35 -10.44 -1.30
C ALA A 24 -17.10 -11.52 -0.26
N ARG A 25 -15.97 -12.21 -0.32
CA ARG A 25 -15.59 -13.26 0.63
C ARG A 25 -15.40 -12.75 2.06
N HIS A 26 -15.20 -11.45 2.24
CA HIS A 26 -15.07 -10.83 3.56
C HIS A 26 -16.39 -10.31 4.11
N GLY A 27 -17.49 -10.53 3.38
CA GLY A 27 -18.81 -10.00 3.76
C GLY A 27 -18.92 -8.50 3.58
N THR A 28 -18.08 -7.89 2.74
CA THR A 28 -18.09 -6.44 2.51
C THR A 28 -19.30 -6.04 1.70
N GLY A 29 -20.09 -5.09 2.21
CA GLY A 29 -21.25 -4.54 1.53
C GLY A 29 -20.95 -3.19 0.89
N LEU A 30 -21.94 -2.70 0.13
CA LEU A 30 -21.85 -1.42 -0.58
C LEU A 30 -21.54 -0.25 0.37
N ASP A 31 -22.17 -0.23 1.54
CA ASP A 31 -21.97 0.86 2.52
C ASP A 31 -20.50 0.96 2.96
N GLN A 32 -19.87 -0.17 3.18
CA GLN A 32 -18.49 -0.25 3.62
C GLN A 32 -17.52 0.23 2.51
N VAL A 33 -17.78 -0.18 1.28
CA VAL A 33 -16.98 0.28 0.13
C VAL A 33 -17.16 1.78 -0.07
N THR A 34 -18.38 2.28 0.00
CA THR A 34 -18.69 3.70 -0.16
C THR A 34 -18.00 4.53 0.93
N ALA A 35 -18.05 4.08 2.19
CA ALA A 35 -17.40 4.78 3.29
C ALA A 35 -15.88 4.87 3.09
N SER A 36 -15.24 3.78 2.65
CA SER A 36 -13.81 3.77 2.37
C SER A 36 -13.43 4.70 1.23
N LEU A 37 -14.24 4.75 0.17
CA LEU A 37 -14.00 5.65 -0.96
C LEU A 37 -14.21 7.11 -0.59
N GLU A 38 -15.18 7.41 0.27
CA GLU A 38 -15.40 8.77 0.77
C GLU A 38 -14.23 9.25 1.62
N GLU A 39 -13.68 8.38 2.44
CA GLU A 39 -12.48 8.68 3.22
C GLU A 39 -11.30 9.02 2.30
N LEU A 40 -11.08 8.24 1.26
CA LEU A 40 -10.01 8.51 0.30
C LEU A 40 -10.25 9.76 -0.52
N ASN A 41 -11.50 10.05 -0.87
CA ASN A 41 -11.83 11.27 -1.59
C ASN A 41 -11.48 12.50 -0.74
N THR A 42 -11.84 12.48 0.53
CA THR A 42 -11.51 13.54 1.47
C THR A 42 -9.99 13.69 1.61
N TYR A 43 -9.28 12.58 1.68
CA TYR A 43 -7.81 12.58 1.74
C TYR A 43 -7.19 13.15 0.46
N ALA A 44 -7.70 12.75 -0.70
CA ALA A 44 -7.18 13.22 -2.00
C ALA A 44 -7.30 14.74 -2.16
N ASP A 45 -8.33 15.35 -1.58
CA ASP A 45 -8.51 16.80 -1.60
C ASP A 45 -7.40 17.54 -0.86
N LYS A 46 -6.67 16.87 0.01
CA LYS A 46 -5.62 17.46 0.85
C LYS A 46 -4.21 17.09 0.39
N THR A 47 -4.07 16.32 -0.67
CA THR A 47 -2.77 15.82 -1.12
C THR A 47 -2.57 16.06 -2.62
N ILE A 48 -1.36 15.76 -3.12
CA ILE A 48 -1.05 15.81 -4.54
C ILE A 48 -1.56 14.59 -5.30
N TYR A 49 -2.03 13.57 -4.58
CA TYR A 49 -2.51 12.33 -5.19
C TYR A 49 -4.00 12.43 -5.47
N ASN A 50 -4.41 12.07 -6.69
CA ASN A 50 -5.80 12.22 -7.06
C ASN A 50 -6.64 11.00 -6.65
N PHE A 51 -7.94 11.24 -6.50
CA PHE A 51 -8.89 10.23 -6.07
C PHE A 51 -8.98 9.05 -7.04
N GLY A 52 -8.89 9.30 -8.34
CA GLY A 52 -8.96 8.25 -9.35
C GLY A 52 -7.84 7.21 -9.19
N ASP A 53 -6.61 7.68 -9.01
CA ASP A 53 -5.46 6.81 -8.81
C ASP A 53 -5.56 6.04 -7.49
N MET A 54 -5.99 6.70 -6.43
CA MET A 54 -6.18 6.04 -5.13
C MET A 54 -7.25 4.95 -5.20
N THR A 55 -8.36 5.22 -5.86
CA THR A 55 -9.45 4.25 -6.00
C THR A 55 -9.00 3.05 -6.82
N LYS A 56 -8.25 3.27 -7.88
CA LYS A 56 -7.66 2.19 -8.68
C LYS A 56 -6.73 1.32 -7.82
N ASN A 57 -5.93 1.95 -6.97
CA ASN A 57 -5.02 1.23 -6.08
C ASN A 57 -5.77 0.41 -5.03
N ILE A 58 -6.91 0.89 -4.52
CA ILE A 58 -7.77 0.06 -3.66
C ILE A 58 -8.16 -1.22 -4.40
N GLY A 59 -8.61 -1.11 -5.65
CA GLY A 59 -8.97 -2.26 -6.46
C GLY A 59 -7.83 -3.27 -6.58
N LEU A 60 -6.61 -2.79 -6.79
CA LEU A 60 -5.42 -3.64 -6.85
C LEU A 60 -5.17 -4.35 -5.53
N PHE A 61 -5.29 -3.64 -4.41
CA PHE A 61 -5.05 -4.21 -3.09
C PHE A 61 -6.14 -5.21 -2.70
N THR A 62 -7.40 -4.92 -2.97
CA THR A 62 -8.50 -5.86 -2.69
C THR A 62 -8.40 -7.10 -3.58
N ASN A 63 -7.93 -6.95 -4.82
CA ASN A 63 -7.67 -8.10 -5.69
C ASN A 63 -6.56 -9.00 -5.12
N ALA A 64 -5.63 -8.43 -4.37
CA ALA A 64 -4.59 -9.19 -3.66
C ALA A 64 -5.12 -9.90 -2.41
N GLY A 65 -6.39 -9.71 -2.07
CA GLY A 65 -7.03 -10.38 -0.94
C GLY A 65 -7.16 -9.53 0.31
N ILE A 66 -6.86 -8.25 0.23
CA ILE A 66 -6.91 -7.32 1.37
C ILE A 66 -8.33 -6.80 1.54
N LYS A 67 -8.81 -6.74 2.79
CA LYS A 67 -10.12 -6.18 3.11
C LYS A 67 -10.18 -4.69 2.70
N VAL A 68 -11.37 -4.22 2.32
CA VAL A 68 -11.51 -2.87 1.76
C VAL A 68 -11.08 -1.76 2.74
N ASP A 69 -11.42 -1.87 4.00
CA ASP A 69 -11.04 -0.87 5.00
C ASP A 69 -9.52 -0.88 5.25
N ASP A 70 -8.92 -2.07 5.28
CA ASP A 70 -7.46 -2.21 5.37
C ASP A 70 -6.79 -1.64 4.11
N ALA A 71 -7.32 -1.95 2.93
CA ALA A 71 -6.79 -1.43 1.67
C ALA A 71 -6.83 0.10 1.63
N ALA A 72 -7.93 0.70 2.05
CA ALA A 72 -8.05 2.16 2.11
C ALA A 72 -7.00 2.77 3.05
N SER A 73 -6.84 2.18 4.24
CA SER A 73 -5.85 2.62 5.21
C SER A 73 -4.43 2.47 4.65
N MET A 74 -4.13 1.34 4.03
CA MET A 74 -2.81 1.08 3.45
C MET A 74 -2.49 2.05 2.30
N ILE A 75 -3.46 2.39 1.47
CA ILE A 75 -3.26 3.36 0.38
C ILE A 75 -2.99 4.75 0.95
N LYS A 76 -3.70 5.16 2.00
CA LYS A 76 -3.40 6.43 2.69
C LYS A 76 -1.97 6.42 3.24
N GLY A 77 -1.59 5.36 3.93
CA GLY A 77 -0.25 5.22 4.49
C GLY A 77 0.83 5.20 3.42
N PHE A 78 0.60 4.49 2.33
CA PHE A 78 1.49 4.48 1.18
C PHE A 78 1.65 5.88 0.59
N SER A 79 0.55 6.60 0.42
CA SER A 79 0.57 7.96 -0.11
C SER A 79 1.31 8.92 0.82
N ASN A 80 1.12 8.76 2.14
CA ASN A 80 1.86 9.55 3.14
C ASN A 80 3.38 9.28 3.06
N ALA A 81 3.75 8.02 2.95
CA ALA A 81 5.16 7.64 2.81
C ALA A 81 5.76 8.16 1.50
N ALA A 82 5.01 8.10 0.42
CA ALA A 82 5.44 8.63 -0.88
C ALA A 82 5.60 10.16 -0.82
N ALA A 83 4.67 10.86 -0.20
CA ALA A 83 4.74 12.31 -0.03
C ALA A 83 5.94 12.72 0.82
N ALA A 84 6.20 12.02 1.91
CA ALA A 84 7.36 12.25 2.77
C ALA A 84 8.68 12.03 2.04
N SER A 85 8.68 11.18 1.02
CA SER A 85 9.86 10.87 0.20
C SER A 85 10.00 11.78 -1.01
N GLY A 86 9.05 12.68 -1.25
CA GLY A 86 9.02 13.53 -2.44
C GLY A 86 8.70 12.80 -3.73
N THR A 87 8.05 11.64 -3.64
CA THR A 87 7.70 10.81 -4.79
C THR A 87 6.57 11.46 -5.59
N SER A 88 6.69 11.48 -6.92
CA SER A 88 5.63 12.00 -7.79
C SER A 88 4.37 11.12 -7.73
N ALA A 89 3.23 11.71 -8.08
CA ALA A 89 1.97 10.97 -8.14
C ALA A 89 2.05 9.79 -9.11
N GLN A 90 2.68 9.98 -10.27
CA GLN A 90 2.86 8.92 -11.26
C GLN A 90 3.79 7.81 -10.74
N GLY A 91 4.90 8.19 -10.10
CA GLY A 91 5.82 7.23 -9.50
C GLY A 91 5.16 6.43 -8.39
N ALA A 92 4.38 7.09 -7.54
CA ALA A 92 3.64 6.42 -6.46
C ALA A 92 2.63 5.41 -7.00
N ALA A 93 1.90 5.76 -8.06
CA ALA A 93 0.91 4.86 -8.66
C ALA A 93 1.58 3.59 -9.21
N GLY A 94 2.70 3.73 -9.92
CA GLY A 94 3.45 2.59 -10.44
C GLY A 94 4.02 1.70 -9.34
N ALA A 95 4.57 2.31 -8.30
CA ALA A 95 5.09 1.58 -7.15
C ALA A 95 3.98 0.85 -6.37
N ALA A 96 2.81 1.47 -6.24
CA ALA A 96 1.66 0.83 -5.60
C ALA A 96 1.21 -0.42 -6.36
N TYR A 97 1.23 -0.38 -7.69
CA TYR A 97 0.92 -1.55 -8.51
C TYR A 97 1.88 -2.71 -8.21
N GLN A 98 3.17 -2.45 -8.21
CA GLN A 98 4.18 -3.47 -7.90
C GLN A 98 4.02 -4.00 -6.48
N LEU A 99 3.76 -3.10 -5.54
CA LEU A 99 3.54 -3.49 -4.15
C LEU A 99 2.32 -4.40 -4.00
N SER A 100 1.23 -4.13 -4.72
CA SER A 100 0.03 -4.97 -4.67
C SER A 100 0.33 -6.41 -5.10
N GLN A 101 1.19 -6.58 -6.10
CA GLN A 101 1.62 -7.91 -6.55
C GLN A 101 2.49 -8.61 -5.50
N ALA A 102 3.39 -7.89 -4.87
CA ALA A 102 4.23 -8.43 -3.80
C ALA A 102 3.38 -8.86 -2.59
N LEU A 103 2.38 -8.05 -2.23
CA LEU A 103 1.46 -8.40 -1.14
C LEU A 103 0.67 -9.66 -1.46
N SER A 104 0.23 -9.82 -2.69
CA SER A 104 -0.44 -11.05 -3.15
C SER A 104 0.47 -12.27 -3.06
N ALA A 105 1.75 -12.10 -3.33
CA ALA A 105 2.75 -13.16 -3.22
C ALA A 105 3.13 -13.49 -1.77
N GLY A 106 2.85 -12.58 -0.83
CA GLY A 106 3.09 -12.79 0.60
C GLY A 106 4.41 -12.26 1.13
N THR A 107 5.33 -11.85 0.27
CA THR A 107 6.66 -11.38 0.66
C THR A 107 7.14 -10.31 -0.30
N ILE A 108 7.74 -9.24 0.24
CA ILE A 108 8.38 -8.20 -0.54
C ILE A 108 9.83 -8.63 -0.80
N ARG A 109 10.16 -8.88 -2.07
CA ARG A 109 11.49 -9.29 -2.49
C ARG A 109 12.30 -8.11 -2.95
N LEU A 110 13.58 -8.33 -3.24
CA LEU A 110 14.47 -7.26 -3.67
C LEU A 110 13.95 -6.51 -4.91
N MET A 111 13.40 -7.24 -5.88
CA MET A 111 12.84 -6.65 -7.09
C MET A 111 11.69 -5.70 -6.76
N ASP A 112 10.81 -6.11 -5.86
CA ASP A 112 9.68 -5.29 -5.41
C ASP A 112 10.18 -4.05 -4.65
N TRP A 113 11.17 -4.24 -3.78
CA TRP A 113 11.77 -3.16 -3.02
C TRP A 113 12.42 -2.12 -3.94
N ARG A 114 13.10 -2.59 -4.99
CA ARG A 114 13.71 -1.69 -5.98
C ARG A 114 12.66 -0.83 -6.70
N SER A 115 11.46 -1.35 -6.91
CA SER A 115 10.37 -0.54 -7.48
C SER A 115 10.03 0.66 -6.60
N LEU A 116 10.16 0.51 -5.28
CA LEU A 116 9.97 1.61 -4.32
C LEU A 116 11.16 2.57 -4.36
N THR A 117 12.38 2.05 -4.30
CA THR A 117 13.59 2.91 -4.29
C THR A 117 13.76 3.67 -5.59
N ASN A 118 13.35 3.10 -6.71
CA ASN A 118 13.44 3.75 -8.03
C ASN A 118 12.60 5.03 -8.12
N VAL A 119 11.56 5.15 -7.31
CA VAL A 119 10.71 6.36 -7.28
C VAL A 119 10.97 7.24 -6.05
N GLY A 120 12.06 6.97 -5.33
CA GLY A 120 12.49 7.78 -4.20
C GLY A 120 11.99 7.31 -2.84
N MET A 121 11.21 6.24 -2.79
CA MET A 121 10.80 5.62 -1.52
C MET A 121 11.86 4.65 -1.01
N GLY A 122 11.62 4.00 0.10
CA GLY A 122 12.57 3.03 0.63
C GLY A 122 13.76 3.68 1.32
N ASN A 123 13.59 4.90 1.82
CA ASN A 123 14.63 5.63 2.52
C ASN A 123 14.90 5.04 3.91
N LYS A 124 15.88 5.60 4.61
CA LYS A 124 16.30 5.10 5.93
C LYS A 124 15.17 5.08 6.95
N ASN A 125 14.30 6.08 6.93
CA ASN A 125 13.15 6.14 7.85
C ASN A 125 12.18 4.99 7.60
N MET A 126 11.88 4.70 6.35
CA MET A 126 11.03 3.58 5.98
C MET A 126 11.67 2.25 6.39
N GLN A 127 12.96 2.08 6.12
CA GLN A 127 13.69 0.88 6.51
C GLN A 127 13.64 0.67 8.02
N THR A 128 13.91 1.71 8.80
CA THR A 128 13.87 1.65 10.26
C THR A 128 12.48 1.26 10.77
N GLY A 129 11.43 1.86 10.22
CA GLY A 129 10.06 1.53 10.59
C GLY A 129 9.70 0.07 10.30
N LEU A 130 10.10 -0.43 9.13
CA LEU A 130 9.85 -1.83 8.76
C LEU A 130 10.61 -2.79 9.66
N ILE A 131 11.86 -2.48 10.00
CA ILE A 131 12.69 -3.31 10.90
C ILE A 131 12.04 -3.37 12.29
N GLU A 132 11.61 -2.23 12.84
CA GLU A 132 10.99 -2.18 14.16
C GLU A 132 9.71 -3.01 14.21
N ILE A 133 8.88 -2.93 13.19
CA ILE A 133 7.64 -3.69 13.11
C ILE A 133 7.94 -5.18 13.00
N ALA A 134 8.84 -5.56 12.10
CA ALA A 134 9.21 -6.97 11.91
C ALA A 134 9.81 -7.58 13.19
N ASP A 135 10.64 -6.81 13.89
CA ASP A 135 11.22 -7.24 15.16
C ASP A 135 10.14 -7.46 16.22
N ALA A 136 9.24 -6.49 16.37
CA ALA A 136 8.13 -6.58 17.32
C ALA A 136 7.18 -7.73 17.02
N MET A 137 6.96 -8.04 15.73
CA MET A 137 6.10 -9.16 15.30
C MET A 137 6.78 -10.51 15.40
N GLY A 138 8.09 -10.56 15.69
CA GLY A 138 8.86 -11.79 15.71
C GLY A 138 9.22 -12.33 14.34
N THR A 139 9.00 -11.55 13.28
CA THR A 139 9.24 -11.99 11.91
C THR A 139 10.72 -12.10 11.59
N LEU A 140 11.56 -11.24 12.17
CA LEU A 140 13.00 -11.32 12.00
C LEU A 140 13.53 -12.64 12.59
N GLU A 141 13.20 -12.92 13.83
CA GLU A 141 13.62 -14.15 14.51
C GLU A 141 13.13 -15.38 13.77
N ALA A 142 11.87 -15.37 13.34
CA ALA A 142 11.26 -16.48 12.60
C ALA A 142 11.99 -16.78 11.29
N ASN A 143 12.66 -15.78 10.71
CA ASN A 143 13.40 -15.90 9.46
C ASN A 143 14.93 -15.92 9.67
N THR A 144 15.36 -16.14 10.90
CA THR A 144 16.76 -16.34 11.27
C THR A 144 17.65 -15.15 10.88
N ILE A 145 17.19 -13.94 11.20
CA ILE A 145 17.94 -12.72 10.95
C ILE A 145 17.74 -11.73 12.11
N THR A 146 18.74 -10.87 12.35
CA THR A 146 18.69 -9.86 13.40
C THR A 146 18.48 -8.46 12.82
N ALA A 147 17.99 -7.55 13.67
CA ALA A 147 17.84 -6.14 13.28
C ALA A 147 19.17 -5.53 12.83
N GLU A 148 20.26 -5.85 13.51
CA GLU A 148 21.59 -5.36 13.16
C GLU A 148 22.03 -5.83 11.77
N GLU A 149 21.76 -7.09 11.44
CA GLU A 149 22.07 -7.63 10.12
C GLU A 149 21.27 -6.92 9.03
N VAL A 150 19.99 -6.65 9.26
CA VAL A 150 19.15 -5.91 8.31
C VAL A 150 19.65 -4.49 8.14
N GLN A 151 19.97 -3.81 9.24
CA GLN A 151 20.52 -2.44 9.19
C GLN A 151 21.83 -2.37 8.44
N GLY A 152 22.66 -3.39 8.54
CA GLY A 152 23.96 -3.45 7.86
C GLY A 152 23.84 -3.68 6.35
N ASP A 153 22.83 -4.44 5.91
CA ASP A 153 22.60 -4.74 4.50
C ASP A 153 21.12 -5.01 4.28
N PHE A 154 20.33 -3.95 4.13
CA PHE A 154 18.88 -4.07 3.96
C PHE A 154 18.54 -4.87 2.70
N ASN A 155 19.13 -4.52 1.57
CA ASN A 155 18.81 -5.19 0.30
C ASN A 155 19.15 -6.69 0.35
N GLY A 156 20.33 -7.03 0.84
CA GLY A 156 20.74 -8.42 0.95
C GLY A 156 19.90 -9.20 1.95
N SER A 157 19.40 -8.55 2.99
CA SER A 157 18.57 -9.19 4.01
C SER A 157 17.25 -9.71 3.47
N LEU A 158 16.77 -9.15 2.35
CA LEU A 158 15.47 -9.53 1.78
C LEU A 158 15.46 -10.99 1.30
N GLU A 159 16.61 -11.59 1.06
CA GLU A 159 16.73 -13.02 0.75
C GLU A 159 16.19 -13.91 1.87
N LYS A 160 16.17 -13.42 3.11
CA LYS A 160 15.64 -14.15 4.25
C LYS A 160 14.12 -14.13 4.36
N ASN A 161 13.43 -13.44 3.45
CA ASN A 161 11.96 -13.37 3.39
C ASN A 161 11.32 -12.80 4.66
N TRP A 162 12.05 -11.96 5.40
CA TRP A 162 11.52 -11.35 6.63
C TRP A 162 10.53 -10.23 6.35
N LEU A 163 10.64 -9.56 5.19
CA LEU A 163 9.74 -8.47 4.82
C LEU A 163 8.47 -9.07 4.22
N SER A 164 7.62 -9.56 5.10
CA SER A 164 6.37 -10.20 4.74
C SER A 164 5.29 -9.19 4.37
N ALA A 165 4.23 -9.67 3.73
CA ALA A 165 3.04 -8.87 3.46
C ALA A 165 2.47 -8.28 4.75
N ASP A 166 2.46 -9.06 5.84
CA ASP A 166 1.93 -8.60 7.13
C ASP A 166 2.77 -7.46 7.72
N VAL A 167 4.09 -7.53 7.62
CA VAL A 167 4.98 -6.46 8.08
C VAL A 167 4.72 -5.18 7.28
N MET A 168 4.67 -5.28 5.97
CA MET A 168 4.42 -4.13 5.10
C MET A 168 3.03 -3.54 5.35
N SER A 169 2.01 -4.39 5.47
CA SER A 169 0.64 -3.94 5.76
C SER A 169 0.57 -3.18 7.08
N SER A 170 1.21 -3.70 8.12
CA SER A 170 1.26 -3.03 9.43
C SER A 170 1.95 -1.68 9.36
N TYR A 171 3.06 -1.60 8.61
CA TYR A 171 3.77 -0.33 8.41
C TYR A 171 2.88 0.70 7.72
N LEU A 172 2.21 0.31 6.64
CA LEU A 172 1.37 1.24 5.89
C LEU A 172 0.16 1.72 6.69
N LYS A 173 -0.43 0.84 7.51
CA LYS A 173 -1.54 1.24 8.40
C LYS A 173 -1.09 2.25 9.45
N ILE A 174 0.11 2.07 9.99
CA ILE A 174 0.69 3.03 10.95
C ILE A 174 0.93 4.38 10.26
N MET A 175 1.43 4.37 9.02
CA MET A 175 1.67 5.60 8.26
C MET A 175 0.38 6.33 7.88
N ALA A 176 -0.75 5.67 7.91
CA ALA A 176 -2.05 6.30 7.65
C ALA A 176 -2.48 7.25 8.78
N GLY A 177 -1.96 7.06 9.97
CA GLY A 177 -2.21 7.91 11.11
C GLY A 177 -3.27 7.41 12.08
#